data_dc0f53101d18b4340a64cf24c37d7eea
#
_entry.id   dc0f53101d18b4340a64cf24c37d7eea
#
_cell.length_a   1.000
_cell.length_b   1.000
_cell.length_c   1.000
_cell.angle_alpha   90.00
_cell.angle_beta   90.00
_cell.angle_gamma   90.00
#
_symmetry.space_group_name_H-M   'P 1'
#
loop_
_entity.id
_entity.type
_entity.pdbx_description
1 polymer ?
#
loop_
_entity_poly.entity_id
_entity_poly.type
_entity_poly.pdbx_seq_one_letter_code
_entity_poly.pdbx_strand_id
1 'polypeptide(L)'
;MPKVAVLGQRDAVLGFKASGAVAFPADSPEEARKHLKEILDDDYAILLVTEEIAEILEKELDPLYSMPKPVITVLPDSNKPKG
;
A
#
# COMPACT_ATOMS: atom_id res chain seq x y z
N MET A 1 -15.47 -5.29 -11.23
CA MET A 1 -14.53 -4.19 -10.94
C MET A 1 -13.41 -4.71 -10.07
N PRO A 2 -12.17 -4.41 -10.40
CA PRO A 2 -11.07 -4.86 -9.56
C PRO A 2 -11.07 -4.15 -8.22
N LYS A 3 -10.75 -4.89 -7.17
CA LYS A 3 -10.57 -4.29 -5.85
C LYS A 3 -9.20 -3.68 -5.77
N VAL A 4 -9.13 -2.46 -5.30
CA VAL A 4 -7.88 -1.72 -5.16
C VAL A 4 -7.70 -1.36 -3.69
N ALA A 5 -6.53 -1.71 -3.14
CA ALA A 5 -6.16 -1.33 -1.79
C ALA A 5 -5.08 -0.26 -1.86
N VAL A 6 -5.10 0.67 -0.90
CA VAL A 6 -4.02 1.63 -0.76
C VAL A 6 -3.52 1.59 0.67
N LEU A 7 -2.23 1.35 0.81
CA LEU A 7 -1.56 1.19 2.10
C LEU A 7 -0.50 2.27 2.24
N GLY A 8 -0.56 3.04 3.30
CA GLY A 8 0.40 4.11 3.49
C GLY A 8 0.08 4.94 4.70
N GLN A 9 0.80 6.05 4.83
CA GLN A 9 0.56 6.99 5.91
C GLN A 9 -0.87 7.52 5.82
N ARG A 10 -1.42 7.86 6.97
CA ARG A 10 -2.82 8.26 7.07
C ARG A 10 -3.18 9.39 6.11
N ASP A 11 -2.34 10.42 6.07
CA ASP A 11 -2.61 11.57 5.21
C ASP A 11 -2.64 11.18 3.73
N ALA A 12 -1.74 10.28 3.34
CA ALA A 12 -1.63 9.87 1.95
C ALA A 12 -2.83 9.04 1.52
N VAL A 13 -3.24 8.07 2.35
CA VAL A 13 -4.32 7.15 1.95
C VAL A 13 -5.68 7.82 1.96
N LEU A 14 -5.87 8.84 2.79
CA LEU A 14 -7.16 9.52 2.84
C LEU A 14 -7.51 10.17 1.51
N GLY A 15 -6.51 10.58 0.74
CA GLY A 15 -6.74 11.16 -0.57
C GLY A 15 -7.29 10.17 -1.58
N PHE A 16 -7.16 8.87 -1.32
CA PHE A 16 -7.62 7.85 -2.25
C PHE A 16 -8.99 7.30 -1.93
N LYS A 17 -9.58 7.70 -0.81
CA LYS A 17 -10.90 7.18 -0.44
C LYS A 17 -11.96 7.55 -1.46
N ALA A 18 -11.87 8.75 -2.00
CA ALA A 18 -12.86 9.22 -2.97
C ALA A 18 -12.79 8.48 -4.29
N SER A 19 -11.69 7.79 -4.57
CA SER A 19 -11.53 7.05 -5.83
C SER A 19 -12.11 5.63 -5.79
N GLY A 20 -12.63 5.21 -4.63
CA GLY A 20 -13.17 3.87 -4.49
C GLY A 20 -12.18 2.84 -4.00
N ALA A 21 -10.93 3.22 -3.79
CA ALA A 21 -9.94 2.31 -3.22
C ALA A 21 -10.20 2.13 -1.72
N VAL A 22 -9.87 0.93 -1.23
CA VAL A 22 -9.98 0.66 0.20
C VAL A 22 -8.71 1.16 0.87
N ALA A 23 -8.85 2.05 1.84
CA ALA A 23 -7.72 2.69 2.48
C ALA A 23 -7.28 1.92 3.72
N PHE A 24 -5.97 1.70 3.81
CA PHE A 24 -5.35 1.03 4.95
C PHE A 24 -4.28 1.95 5.53
N PRO A 25 -4.66 2.86 6.43
CA PRO A 25 -3.66 3.76 7.01
C PRO A 25 -2.78 3.03 8.01
N ALA A 26 -1.48 3.31 7.97
CA ALA A 26 -0.52 2.70 8.86
C ALA A 26 0.35 3.77 9.49
N ASP A 27 0.39 3.79 10.81
CA ASP A 27 1.17 4.75 11.56
C ASP A 27 2.43 4.12 12.17
N SER A 28 2.62 2.82 11.97
CA SER A 28 3.78 2.11 12.51
C SER A 28 4.11 0.93 11.60
N PRO A 29 5.35 0.41 11.68
CA PRO A 29 5.71 -0.78 10.92
C PRO A 29 4.84 -1.99 11.24
N GLU A 30 4.48 -2.17 12.51
CA GLU A 30 3.62 -3.28 12.91
C GLU A 30 2.24 -3.16 12.28
N GLU A 31 1.69 -1.94 12.29
CA GLU A 31 0.39 -1.71 11.68
C GLU A 31 0.44 -1.94 10.17
N ALA A 32 1.53 -1.51 9.55
CA ALA A 32 1.71 -1.73 8.11
C ALA A 32 1.74 -3.22 7.78
N ARG A 33 2.45 -4.00 8.57
CA ARG A 33 2.52 -5.45 8.36
C ARG A 33 1.16 -6.12 8.57
N LYS A 34 0.44 -5.69 9.59
CA LYS A 34 -0.88 -6.22 9.86
C LYS A 34 -1.82 -5.95 8.69
N HIS A 35 -1.80 -4.72 8.19
CA HIS A 35 -2.65 -4.37 7.06
C HIS A 35 -2.25 -5.11 5.79
N LEU A 36 -0.95 -5.28 5.56
CA LEU A 36 -0.51 -6.03 4.40
C LEU A 36 -1.06 -7.45 4.43
N LYS A 37 -1.02 -8.08 5.60
CA LYS A 37 -1.55 -9.42 5.73
C LYS A 37 -3.05 -9.45 5.44
N GLU A 38 -3.78 -8.47 5.94
CA GLU A 38 -5.21 -8.38 5.67
C GLU A 38 -5.49 -8.25 4.19
N ILE A 39 -4.69 -7.44 3.51
CA ILE A 39 -4.84 -7.24 2.07
C ILE A 39 -4.58 -8.53 1.31
N LEU A 40 -3.54 -9.26 1.71
CA LEU A 40 -3.17 -10.51 1.03
C LEU A 40 -4.18 -11.62 1.29
N ASP A 41 -4.89 -11.56 2.41
CA ASP A 41 -5.93 -12.55 2.74
C ASP A 41 -7.23 -12.28 2.00
N ASP A 42 -7.35 -11.15 1.36
CA ASP A 42 -8.53 -10.78 0.59
C ASP A 42 -8.20 -10.82 -0.90
N ASP A 43 -9.16 -10.50 -1.73
CA ASP A 43 -9.03 -10.65 -3.17
C ASP A 43 -8.80 -9.30 -3.84
N TYR A 44 -7.66 -8.67 -3.54
CA TYR A 44 -7.30 -7.40 -4.15
C TYR A 44 -6.52 -7.63 -5.43
N ALA A 45 -6.91 -6.91 -6.47
CA ALA A 45 -6.21 -6.98 -7.75
C ALA A 45 -4.99 -6.07 -7.77
N ILE A 46 -5.07 -4.94 -7.06
CA ILE A 46 -4.02 -3.92 -7.09
C ILE A 46 -3.76 -3.46 -5.66
N LEU A 47 -2.49 -3.32 -5.33
CA LEU A 47 -2.06 -2.73 -4.06
C LEU A 47 -1.21 -1.50 -4.37
N LEU A 48 -1.72 -0.34 -4.01
CA LEU A 48 -0.96 0.89 -4.05
C LEU A 48 -0.32 1.10 -2.68
N VAL A 49 0.97 1.31 -2.66
CA VAL A 49 1.69 1.47 -1.39
C VAL A 49 2.56 2.71 -1.48
N THR A 50 2.52 3.55 -0.45
CA THR A 50 3.36 4.74 -0.44
C THR A 50 4.82 4.36 -0.34
N GLU A 51 5.68 5.24 -0.84
CA GLU A 51 7.11 5.00 -0.88
C GLU A 51 7.68 4.72 0.51
N GLU A 52 7.24 5.50 1.50
CA GLU A 52 7.72 5.33 2.86
C GLU A 52 7.35 3.95 3.42
N ILE A 53 6.11 3.54 3.23
CA ILE A 53 5.67 2.24 3.73
C ILE A 53 6.31 1.11 2.92
N ALA A 54 6.51 1.32 1.63
CA ALA A 54 7.18 0.31 0.80
C ALA A 54 8.60 0.04 1.28
N GLU A 55 9.31 1.08 1.74
CA GLU A 55 10.64 0.89 2.30
C GLU A 55 10.59 0.07 3.58
N ILE A 56 9.63 0.37 4.44
CA ILE A 56 9.47 -0.37 5.69
C ILE A 56 9.17 -1.84 5.42
N LEU A 57 8.36 -2.11 4.40
CA LEU A 57 7.90 -3.46 4.09
C LEU A 57 8.70 -4.12 2.98
N GLU A 58 9.90 -3.63 2.71
CA GLU A 58 10.69 -4.08 1.56
C GLU A 58 10.80 -5.59 1.49
N LYS A 59 11.13 -6.22 2.62
CA LYS A 59 11.33 -7.67 2.65
C LYS A 59 10.03 -8.42 2.41
N GLU A 60 8.94 -7.91 2.95
CA GLU A 60 7.64 -8.53 2.79
C GLU A 60 7.10 -8.37 1.37
N LEU A 61 7.38 -7.23 0.75
CA LEU A 61 6.88 -6.97 -0.60
C LEU A 61 7.69 -7.68 -1.68
N ASP A 62 8.97 -7.91 -1.42
CA ASP A 62 9.88 -8.45 -2.42
C ASP A 62 9.33 -9.70 -3.12
N PRO A 63 8.94 -10.76 -2.39
CA PRO A 63 8.39 -11.95 -3.05
C PRO A 63 7.06 -11.71 -3.75
N LEU A 64 6.33 -10.66 -3.37
CA LEU A 64 5.02 -10.41 -3.94
C LEU A 64 5.11 -9.82 -5.34
N TYR A 65 6.25 -9.20 -5.69
CA TYR A 65 6.40 -8.65 -7.04
C TYR A 65 6.40 -9.73 -8.11
N SER A 66 6.70 -10.96 -7.75
CA SER A 66 6.71 -12.08 -8.70
C SER A 66 5.34 -12.75 -8.84
N MET A 67 4.39 -12.37 -8.00
CA MET A 67 3.09 -13.02 -8.01
C MET A 67 2.14 -12.32 -8.96
N PRO A 68 1.18 -13.07 -9.55
CA PRO A 68 0.27 -12.44 -10.51
C PRO A 68 -0.63 -11.39 -9.90
N LYS A 69 -0.97 -11.51 -8.61
CA LYS A 69 -1.75 -10.50 -7.93
C LYS A 69 -1.53 -10.56 -6.42
N PRO A 70 -1.71 -9.43 -5.76
CA PRO A 70 -2.05 -8.12 -6.31
C PRO A 70 -0.88 -7.53 -7.10
N VAL A 71 -1.18 -6.71 -8.09
CA VAL A 71 -0.15 -5.92 -8.75
C VAL A 71 0.22 -4.79 -7.79
N ILE A 72 1.51 -4.68 -7.48
CA ILE A 72 1.98 -3.71 -6.50
C ILE A 72 2.58 -2.50 -7.21
N THR A 73 2.07 -1.32 -6.85
CA THR A 73 2.54 -0.07 -7.41
C THR A 73 2.93 0.85 -6.27
N VAL A 74 4.16 1.35 -6.31
CA VAL A 74 4.66 2.25 -5.28
C VAL A 74 4.32 3.68 -5.69
N LEU A 75 3.68 4.41 -4.77
CA LEU A 75 3.30 5.79 -5.00
C LEU A 75 4.39 6.71 -4.44
N PRO A 76 4.88 7.65 -5.25
CA PRO A 76 5.89 8.57 -4.73
C PRO A 76 5.30 9.48 -3.66
N ASP A 77 6.14 9.84 -2.68
CA ASP A 77 5.73 10.76 -1.62
C ASP A 77 5.79 12.17 -2.15
N SER A 78 4.62 12.73 -2.42
CA SER A 78 4.55 14.07 -2.99
C SER A 78 4.96 15.16 -2.00
N ASN A 79 5.05 14.82 -0.73
CA ASN A 79 5.43 15.79 0.31
C ASN A 79 6.93 15.88 0.51
N LYS A 80 7.71 15.03 -0.11
CA LYS A 80 9.15 15.08 0.04
C LYS A 80 9.72 16.10 -0.94
N PRO A 81 10.42 17.12 -0.44
CA PRO A 81 11.07 18.02 -1.37
C PRO A 81 12.15 17.27 -2.15
N LYS A 82 12.21 17.54 -3.42
CA LYS A 82 13.28 17.02 -4.22
C LYS A 82 14.49 17.89 -3.97
N GLY A 83 15.43 17.33 -3.29
CA GLY A 83 16.63 18.04 -2.86
C GLY A 83 17.50 18.48 -3.97
#